data_86558ce00b9d8934fb2a779f4b5edfdc
#
_entry.id   86558ce00b9d8934fb2a779f4b5edfdc
#
_cell.length_a   1.000
_cell.length_b   1.000
_cell.length_c   1.000
_cell.angle_alpha   90.00
_cell.angle_beta   90.00
_cell.angle_gamma   90.00
#
_symmetry.space_group_name_H-M   'P 1'
#
loop_
_entity.id
_entity.type
_entity.pdbx_description
1 polymer ?
#
loop_
_entity_poly.entity_id
_entity_poly.type
_entity_poly.pdbx_seq_one_letter_code
_entity_poly.pdbx_strand_id
1 'polypeptide(L)'
;MVAVHNILEDGRACLPPVVLTELLSDPKLPKRVANLIQQLTVLEPKPGFWVRAGALRAKVIARKRKARLADTLIAQSCIDAGVQLVTRDSDFRNFTQPGGLKILP
;
A
#
# COMPACT_ATOMS: atom_id res chain seq x y z
N MET A 1 -13.97 -0.92 -3.33
CA MET A 1 -12.98 -0.78 -2.25
C MET A 1 -11.92 -1.86 -2.39
N VAL A 2 -10.68 -1.48 -2.28
CA VAL A 2 -9.58 -2.43 -2.39
C VAL A 2 -9.19 -2.90 -0.99
N ALA A 3 -9.23 -4.21 -0.76
CA ALA A 3 -8.69 -4.79 0.46
C ALA A 3 -7.20 -5.01 0.23
N VAL A 4 -6.37 -4.29 0.97
CA VAL A 4 -4.92 -4.30 0.80
C VAL A 4 -4.28 -4.70 2.13
N HIS A 5 -3.48 -5.77 2.07
CA HIS A 5 -2.74 -6.24 3.23
C HIS A 5 -1.30 -6.47 2.84
N ASN A 6 -0.40 -6.10 3.75
CA ASN A 6 1.01 -6.45 3.65
C ASN A 6 1.28 -7.59 4.63
N ILE A 7 1.79 -8.69 4.13
CA ILE A 7 2.07 -9.87 4.94
C ILE A 7 3.56 -10.04 5.03
N LEU A 8 4.09 -10.08 6.25
CA LEU A 8 5.48 -10.38 6.52
C LEU A 8 5.68 -11.89 6.54
N GLU A 9 6.92 -12.33 6.33
CA GLU A 9 7.25 -13.76 6.26
C GLU A 9 6.85 -14.53 7.52
N ASP A 10 6.87 -13.87 8.67
CA ASP A 10 6.45 -14.48 9.94
C ASP A 10 4.94 -14.49 10.14
N GLY A 11 4.16 -14.12 9.13
CA GLY A 11 2.71 -14.12 9.17
C GLY A 11 2.08 -12.88 9.79
N ARG A 12 2.87 -11.90 10.21
CA ARG A 12 2.31 -10.66 10.76
C ARG A 12 1.81 -9.77 9.65
N ALA A 13 0.63 -9.19 9.84
CA ALA A 13 0.07 -8.21 8.92
C ALA A 13 0.57 -6.82 9.30
N CYS A 14 0.83 -6.00 8.29
CA CYS A 14 1.16 -4.59 8.48
C CYS A 14 0.45 -3.76 7.42
N LEU A 15 0.31 -2.48 7.68
CA LEU A 15 -0.46 -1.57 6.83
C LEU A 15 0.36 -0.38 6.40
N PRO A 16 0.31 0.00 5.11
CA PRO A 16 0.70 1.34 4.72
C PRO A 16 -0.23 2.37 5.40
N PRO A 17 0.26 3.58 5.73
CA PRO A 17 -0.58 4.58 6.40
C PRO A 17 -1.86 4.91 5.63
N VAL A 18 -1.80 4.96 4.31
CA VAL A 18 -2.97 5.24 3.47
C VAL A 18 -4.05 4.18 3.66
N VAL A 19 -3.65 2.91 3.78
CA VAL A 19 -4.60 1.80 3.99
C VAL A 19 -5.28 1.92 5.35
N LEU A 20 -4.52 2.29 6.38
CA LEU A 20 -5.09 2.53 7.70
C LEU A 20 -6.20 3.58 7.62
N THR A 21 -5.92 4.69 6.95
CA THR A 21 -6.91 5.76 6.78
C THR A 21 -8.13 5.28 6.01
N GLU A 22 -7.93 4.53 4.93
CA GLU A 22 -9.04 4.01 4.14
C GLU A 22 -9.93 3.07 4.96
N LEU A 23 -9.32 2.17 5.72
CA LEU A 23 -10.07 1.21 6.53
C LEU A 23 -10.89 1.90 7.63
N LEU A 24 -10.33 2.95 8.24
CA LEU A 24 -11.02 3.68 9.30
C LEU A 24 -12.02 4.71 8.77
N SER A 25 -12.10 4.89 7.46
CA SER A 25 -13.01 5.88 6.85
C SER A 25 -14.45 5.39 6.74
N ASP A 26 -14.71 4.11 6.97
CA ASP A 26 -16.06 3.57 6.90
C ASP A 26 -16.85 4.00 8.15
N PRO A 27 -17.90 4.84 7.99
CA PRO A 27 -18.66 5.32 9.13
C PRO A 27 -19.46 4.21 9.84
N LYS A 28 -19.61 3.06 9.18
CA LYS A 28 -20.34 1.91 9.74
C LYS A 28 -19.41 0.86 10.35
N LEU A 29 -18.11 1.14 10.39
CA LEU A 29 -17.15 0.20 10.93
C LEU A 29 -17.41 -0.04 12.41
N PRO A 30 -17.62 -1.31 12.87
CA PRO A 30 -17.82 -1.58 14.28
C PRO A 30 -16.59 -1.13 15.09
N LYS A 31 -16.87 -0.57 16.27
CA LYS A 31 -15.80 -0.06 17.13
C LYS A 31 -14.77 -1.13 17.48
N ARG A 32 -15.21 -2.36 17.69
CA ARG A 32 -14.30 -3.47 17.96
C ARG A 32 -13.32 -3.69 16.81
N VAL A 33 -13.82 -3.64 15.58
CA VAL A 33 -12.98 -3.83 14.38
C VAL A 33 -12.02 -2.66 14.23
N ALA A 34 -12.48 -1.44 14.45
CA ALA A 34 -11.62 -0.26 14.40
C ALA A 34 -10.46 -0.36 15.40
N ASN A 35 -10.74 -0.85 16.61
CA ASN A 35 -9.71 -1.05 17.63
C ASN A 35 -8.68 -2.09 17.21
N LEU A 36 -9.11 -3.19 16.58
CA LEU A 36 -8.21 -4.22 16.08
C LEU A 36 -7.30 -3.68 14.98
N ILE A 37 -7.87 -2.90 14.06
CA ILE A 37 -7.11 -2.30 12.97
C ILE A 37 -6.01 -1.40 13.54
N GLN A 38 -6.32 -0.60 14.56
CA GLN A 38 -5.36 0.32 15.16
C GLN A 38 -4.22 -0.39 15.90
N GLN A 39 -4.36 -1.68 16.17
CA GLN A 39 -3.30 -2.48 16.80
C GLN A 39 -2.33 -3.06 15.78
N LEU A 40 -2.64 -2.99 14.49
CA LEU A 40 -1.76 -3.49 13.45
C LEU A 40 -0.54 -2.58 13.28
N THR A 41 0.57 -3.19 12.89
CA THR A 41 1.79 -2.43 12.60
C THR A 41 1.57 -1.55 11.38
N VAL A 42 1.90 -0.27 11.49
CA VAL A 42 1.84 0.68 10.38
C VAL A 42 3.25 0.87 9.83
N LEU A 43 3.37 0.83 8.50
CA LEU A 43 4.64 1.07 7.81
C LEU A 43 4.89 2.57 7.75
N GLU A 44 5.66 3.08 8.72
CA GLU A 44 5.95 4.52 8.74
C GLU A 44 6.80 4.92 7.54
N PRO A 45 6.51 6.10 6.93
CA PRO A 45 7.30 6.58 5.80
C PRO A 45 8.75 6.80 6.21
N LYS A 46 9.68 6.27 5.41
CA LYS A 46 11.11 6.49 5.60
C LYS A 46 11.53 7.82 4.96
N PRO A 47 12.67 8.40 5.39
CA PRO A 47 13.16 9.63 4.77
C PRO A 47 13.20 9.50 3.24
N GLY A 48 12.70 10.52 2.55
CA GLY A 48 12.63 10.55 1.09
C GLY A 48 11.45 9.80 0.48
N PHE A 49 10.57 9.23 1.30
CA PHE A 49 9.40 8.47 0.83
C PHE A 49 8.57 9.25 -0.19
N TRP A 50 8.23 10.48 0.12
CA TRP A 50 7.33 11.28 -0.72
C TRP A 50 7.95 11.57 -2.09
N VAL A 51 9.25 11.82 -2.13
CA VAL A 51 9.99 12.05 -3.37
C VAL A 51 10.05 10.77 -4.19
N ARG A 52 10.33 9.63 -3.54
CA ARG A 52 10.37 8.34 -4.24
C ARG A 52 8.99 7.96 -4.80
N ALA A 53 7.93 8.22 -4.04
CA ALA A 53 6.57 7.97 -4.51
C ALA A 53 6.25 8.81 -5.75
N GLY A 54 6.64 10.08 -5.75
CA GLY A 54 6.46 10.95 -6.91
C GLY A 54 7.22 10.44 -8.13
N ALA A 55 8.46 10.00 -7.94
CA ALA A 55 9.27 9.44 -9.03
C ALA A 55 8.66 8.16 -9.58
N LEU A 56 8.16 7.28 -8.71
CA LEU A 56 7.49 6.05 -9.12
C LEU A 56 6.25 6.37 -9.97
N ARG A 57 5.42 7.28 -9.48
CA ARG A 57 4.20 7.67 -10.18
C ARG A 57 4.51 8.24 -11.56
N ALA A 58 5.52 9.09 -11.67
CA ALA A 58 5.93 9.67 -12.93
C ALA A 58 6.35 8.60 -13.94
N LYS A 59 7.07 7.57 -13.50
CA LYS A 59 7.48 6.47 -14.36
C LYS A 59 6.30 5.65 -14.88
N VAL A 60 5.32 5.39 -14.02
CA VAL A 60 4.13 4.63 -14.41
C VAL A 60 3.30 5.43 -15.41
N ILE A 61 3.09 6.72 -15.14
CA ILE A 61 2.35 7.62 -16.03
C ILE A 61 3.06 7.72 -17.38
N ALA A 62 4.39 7.82 -17.40
CA ALA A 62 5.16 7.88 -18.65
C ALA A 62 4.98 6.63 -19.51
N ARG A 63 4.65 5.50 -18.90
CA ARG A 63 4.31 4.26 -19.61
C ARG A 63 2.85 4.19 -20.01
N LYS A 64 2.10 5.29 -19.80
CA LYS A 64 0.67 5.39 -20.11
C LYS A 64 -0.16 4.36 -19.35
N ARG A 65 0.24 4.09 -18.12
CA ARG A 65 -0.46 3.20 -17.22
C ARG A 65 -1.12 3.99 -16.11
N LYS A 66 -2.13 3.39 -15.51
CA LYS A 66 -2.89 4.01 -14.43
C LYS A 66 -2.06 4.05 -13.15
N ALA A 67 -1.96 5.21 -12.54
CA ALA A 67 -1.24 5.40 -11.28
C ALA A 67 -2.00 6.36 -10.37
N ARG A 68 -3.05 5.85 -9.73
CA ARG A 68 -3.79 6.66 -8.75
C ARG A 68 -2.85 7.02 -7.61
N LEU A 69 -3.05 8.21 -7.04
CA LEU A 69 -2.16 8.71 -6.00
C LEU A 69 -2.13 7.77 -4.79
N ALA A 70 -3.30 7.38 -4.27
CA ALA A 70 -3.36 6.49 -3.10
C ALA A 70 -2.66 5.15 -3.39
N ASP A 71 -2.89 4.56 -4.56
CA ASP A 71 -2.27 3.30 -4.95
C ASP A 71 -0.74 3.42 -5.02
N THR A 72 -0.25 4.56 -5.53
CA THR A 72 1.18 4.83 -5.61
C THR A 72 1.80 4.88 -4.22
N LEU A 73 1.14 5.56 -3.28
CA LEU A 73 1.63 5.67 -1.90
C LEU A 73 1.65 4.30 -1.20
N ILE A 74 0.64 3.48 -1.45
CA ILE A 74 0.59 2.11 -0.94
C ILE A 74 1.75 1.29 -1.51
N ALA A 75 1.93 1.35 -2.83
CA ALA A 75 2.99 0.61 -3.50
C ALA A 75 4.37 1.03 -2.99
N GLN A 76 4.62 2.33 -2.86
CA GLN A 76 5.90 2.82 -2.38
C GLN A 76 6.18 2.39 -0.93
N SER A 77 5.15 2.37 -0.08
CA SER A 77 5.30 1.87 1.29
C SER A 77 5.79 0.42 1.30
N CYS A 78 5.21 -0.42 0.47
CA CYS A 78 5.59 -1.82 0.38
C CYS A 78 6.99 -2.00 -0.19
N ILE A 79 7.34 -1.22 -1.21
CA ILE A 79 8.67 -1.26 -1.81
C ILE A 79 9.73 -0.86 -0.78
N ASP A 80 9.52 0.25 -0.06
CA ASP A 80 10.47 0.74 0.93
C ASP A 80 10.64 -0.24 2.09
N ALA A 81 9.58 -0.93 2.48
CA ALA A 81 9.62 -1.89 3.58
C ALA A 81 10.09 -3.29 3.14
N GLY A 82 10.20 -3.53 1.84
CA GLY A 82 10.57 -4.84 1.32
C GLY A 82 9.53 -5.91 1.59
N VAL A 83 8.24 -5.54 1.64
CA VAL A 83 7.15 -6.49 1.92
C VAL A 83 6.32 -6.71 0.68
N GLN A 84 5.71 -7.89 0.61
CA GLN A 84 4.78 -8.23 -0.46
C GLN A 84 3.41 -7.60 -0.19
N LEU A 85 2.75 -7.19 -1.26
CA LEU A 85 1.39 -6.65 -1.20
C LEU A 85 0.39 -7.74 -1.52
N VAL A 86 -0.63 -7.87 -0.69
CA VAL A 86 -1.78 -8.72 -0.97
C VAL A 86 -2.92 -7.82 -1.41
N THR A 87 -3.38 -8.01 -2.63
CA THR A 87 -4.44 -7.18 -3.21
C THR A 87 -5.21 -7.95 -4.27
N ARG A 88 -6.49 -7.60 -4.44
CA ARG A 88 -7.33 -8.10 -5.53
C ARG A 88 -7.36 -7.12 -6.71
N ASP A 89 -6.82 -5.92 -6.52
CA ASP A 89 -6.86 -4.90 -7.55
C ASP A 89 -5.68 -5.08 -8.52
N SER A 90 -6.01 -5.40 -9.77
CA SER A 90 -5.01 -5.63 -10.81
C SER A 90 -4.20 -4.37 -11.16
N ASP A 91 -4.70 -3.18 -10.80
CA ASP A 91 -4.01 -1.93 -11.09
C ASP A 91 -2.65 -1.86 -10.39
N PHE A 92 -2.46 -2.57 -9.28
CA PHE A 92 -1.16 -2.61 -8.59
C PHE A 92 -0.06 -3.26 -9.40
N ARG A 93 -0.39 -4.05 -10.41
CA ARG A 93 0.62 -4.61 -11.33
C ARG A 93 1.40 -3.52 -12.06
N ASN A 94 0.83 -2.33 -12.20
CA ASN A 94 1.49 -1.21 -12.85
C ASN A 94 2.74 -0.75 -12.10
N PHE A 95 2.89 -1.12 -10.83
CA PHE A 95 4.03 -0.76 -9.99
C PHE A 95 5.06 -1.88 -9.84
N THR A 96 4.84 -3.04 -10.45
CA THR A 96 5.82 -4.13 -10.42
C THR A 96 7.03 -3.76 -11.26
N GLN A 97 6.82 -3.15 -12.40
CA GLN A 97 7.82 -2.51 -13.22
C GLN A 97 7.26 -1.16 -13.63
N PRO A 98 7.92 -0.08 -13.33
CA PRO A 98 9.33 0.08 -12.98
C PRO A 98 9.67 0.01 -11.48
N GLY A 99 8.69 -0.09 -10.61
CA GLY A 99 8.91 0.14 -9.19
C GLY A 99 9.52 -1.01 -8.41
N GLY A 100 9.35 -2.23 -8.87
CA GLY A 100 9.81 -3.40 -8.12
C GLY A 100 8.86 -3.87 -7.03
N LEU A 101 7.59 -3.43 -7.09
CA LEU A 101 6.58 -3.93 -6.14
C LEU A 101 6.44 -5.44 -6.30
N LYS A 102 6.41 -6.14 -5.17
CA LYS A 102 6.16 -7.58 -5.14
C LYS A 102 4.73 -7.82 -4.69
N ILE A 103 3.98 -8.52 -5.51
CA ILE A 103 2.59 -8.87 -5.20
C ILE A 103 2.55 -10.35 -4.85
N LEU A 104 1.89 -10.65 -3.72
CA LEU A 104 1.69 -12.04 -3.32
C LEU A 104 0.69 -12.68 -4.28
N PRO A 105 1.03 -13.83 -4.90
CA PRO A 105 0.15 -14.51 -5.85
C PRO A 105 -1.14 -14.99 -5.21
#